data_cf8f81a25a554af129f883d84138763c
#
_entry.id   cf8f81a25a554af129f883d84138763c
#
_cell.length_a   1.000
_cell.length_b   1.000
_cell.length_c   1.000
_cell.angle_alpha   90.00
_cell.angle_beta   90.00
_cell.angle_gamma   90.00
#
_symmetry.space_group_name_H-M   'P 1'
#
loop_
_entity.id
_entity.type
_entity.pdbx_description
1 polymer ?
#
loop_
_entity_poly.entity_id
_entity_poly.type
_entity_poly.pdbx_seq_one_letter_code
_entity_poly.pdbx_strand_id
1 'polypeptide(L)'
;MTEKRKRTDKSRYKHESTGDYCTCAAYVAEIMCKKNAENKNEGSLPYKFWSKKPWDWTFKRQLIAANKMLKDHNFLEEALVKAVLSNEFKRIFSLNHPNAIRVIEKYQLLLVSQLNRKQEIEVKKEAKHQKKKFGKKNILST
;
A
#
# COMPACT_ATOMS: atom_id res chain seq x y z
N MET A 1 27.58 3.52 13.58
CA MET A 1 26.31 4.19 13.29
C MET A 1 25.88 3.92 11.87
N THR A 2 24.77 3.24 11.72
CA THR A 2 24.23 2.97 10.39
C THR A 2 23.46 4.19 9.91
N GLU A 3 23.77 4.65 8.72
CA GLU A 3 23.02 5.72 8.11
C GLU A 3 21.58 5.26 7.82
N LYS A 4 20.62 6.15 8.00
CA LYS A 4 19.24 5.87 7.65
C LYS A 4 19.13 5.73 6.13
N ARG A 5 18.36 4.73 5.69
CA ARG A 5 18.10 4.55 4.27
C ARG A 5 17.39 5.77 3.70
N LYS A 6 17.89 6.25 2.57
CA LYS A 6 17.29 7.37 1.87
C LYS A 6 16.08 6.90 1.07
N ARG A 7 15.16 7.82 0.81
CA ARG A 7 14.01 7.56 -0.05
C ARG A 7 14.46 7.24 -1.47
N THR A 8 13.95 6.14 -2.01
CA THR A 8 14.16 5.74 -3.40
C THR A 8 12.82 5.40 -4.02
N ASP A 9 12.78 5.15 -5.33
CA ASP A 9 11.53 4.77 -6.01
C ASP A 9 10.94 3.47 -5.45
N LYS A 10 11.78 2.57 -4.98
CA LYS A 10 11.36 1.30 -4.38
C LYS A 10 11.13 1.40 -2.89
N SER A 11 11.76 2.36 -2.22
CA SER A 11 11.70 2.54 -0.77
C SER A 11 11.09 3.89 -0.42
N ARG A 12 9.78 4.02 -0.67
CA ARG A 12 9.03 5.27 -0.46
C ARG A 12 8.35 5.35 0.90
N TYR A 13 8.27 4.24 1.59
CA TYR A 13 7.61 4.16 2.88
C TYR A 13 8.62 4.25 4.01
N LYS A 14 8.15 4.57 5.20
CA LYS A 14 9.00 4.64 6.40
C LYS A 14 8.55 3.60 7.41
N HIS A 15 9.51 2.88 7.99
CA HIS A 15 9.22 2.02 9.13
C HIS A 15 8.60 2.88 10.24
N GLU A 16 7.46 2.43 10.75
CA GLU A 16 6.73 3.14 11.79
C GLU A 16 7.57 3.35 13.04
N SER A 17 8.39 2.37 13.41
CA SER A 17 9.19 2.40 14.63
C SER A 17 10.51 3.16 14.51
N THR A 18 11.16 3.13 13.34
CA THR A 18 12.51 3.71 13.18
C THR A 18 12.56 4.96 12.33
N GLY A 19 11.57 5.13 11.45
CA GLY A 19 11.56 6.22 10.49
C GLY A 19 12.51 6.03 9.30
N ASP A 20 13.16 4.88 9.18
CA ASP A 20 14.00 4.55 8.03
C ASP A 20 13.13 4.25 6.81
N TYR A 21 13.56 4.66 5.64
CA TYR A 21 12.83 4.33 4.42
C TYR A 21 12.90 2.85 4.09
N CYS A 22 11.79 2.31 3.64
CA CYS A 22 11.67 0.89 3.31
C CYS A 22 10.69 0.68 2.17
N THR A 23 10.65 -0.54 1.64
CA THR A 23 9.69 -0.93 0.61
C THR A 23 8.29 -1.01 1.21
N CYS A 24 7.26 -0.96 0.35
CA CYS A 24 5.88 -1.16 0.75
C CYS A 24 5.70 -2.49 1.48
N ALA A 25 6.30 -3.56 0.96
CA ALA A 25 6.22 -4.90 1.57
C ALA A 25 6.79 -4.90 2.99
N ALA A 26 7.94 -4.26 3.20
CA ALA A 26 8.56 -4.16 4.53
C ALA A 26 7.70 -3.34 5.49
N TYR A 27 7.12 -2.25 5.03
CA TYR A 27 6.22 -1.41 5.81
C TYR A 27 5.00 -2.20 6.29
N VAL A 28 4.35 -2.91 5.37
CA VAL A 28 3.17 -3.73 5.69
C VAL A 28 3.55 -4.90 6.61
N ALA A 29 4.69 -5.54 6.36
CA ALA A 29 5.17 -6.64 7.19
C ALA A 29 5.41 -6.19 8.63
N GLU A 30 5.96 -5.01 8.84
CA GLU A 30 6.16 -4.44 10.18
C GLU A 30 4.82 -4.24 10.89
N ILE A 31 3.84 -3.66 10.20
CA ILE A 31 2.50 -3.44 10.75
C ILE A 31 1.87 -4.77 11.19
N MET A 32 1.94 -5.79 10.34
CA MET A 32 1.38 -7.10 10.66
C MET A 32 2.14 -7.79 11.79
N CYS A 33 3.45 -7.65 11.83
CA CYS A 33 4.28 -8.20 12.90
C CYS A 33 3.94 -7.56 14.25
N LYS A 34 3.84 -6.24 14.29
CA LYS A 34 3.46 -5.49 15.47
C LYS A 34 2.07 -5.89 15.96
N LYS A 35 1.13 -6.03 15.05
CA LYS A 35 -0.24 -6.43 15.34
C LYS A 35 -0.29 -7.82 16.00
N ASN A 36 0.49 -8.76 15.48
CA ASN A 36 0.58 -10.09 16.07
C ASN A 36 1.19 -10.06 17.49
N ALA A 37 2.23 -9.27 17.67
CA ALA A 37 2.86 -9.12 18.98
C ALA A 37 1.89 -8.51 20.00
N GLU A 38 1.16 -7.49 19.62
CA GLU A 38 0.15 -6.85 20.48
C GLU A 38 -0.99 -7.82 20.81
N ASN A 39 -1.43 -8.63 19.84
CA ASN A 39 -2.49 -9.61 20.05
C ASN A 39 -2.09 -10.69 21.06
N LYS A 40 -0.81 -11.01 21.16
CA LYS A 40 -0.28 -11.99 22.12
C LYS A 40 0.03 -11.35 23.48
N ASN A 41 -0.35 -10.11 23.68
CA ASN A 41 -0.07 -9.35 24.90
C ASN A 41 1.43 -9.23 25.20
N GLU A 42 2.23 -9.19 24.17
CA GLU A 42 3.64 -8.86 24.30
C GLU A 42 3.73 -7.42 24.82
N GLY A 43 4.53 -7.17 25.82
CA GLY A 43 4.65 -5.82 26.40
C GLY A 43 5.27 -4.82 25.45
N SER A 44 6.06 -3.88 25.96
CA SER A 44 6.79 -2.94 25.14
C SER A 44 7.71 -3.66 24.17
N LEU A 45 7.58 -3.37 22.88
CA LEU A 45 8.42 -3.99 21.87
C LEU A 45 9.79 -3.30 21.80
N PRO A 46 10.89 -4.08 21.70
CA PRO A 46 12.21 -3.47 21.59
C PRO A 46 12.40 -2.76 20.27
N TYR A 47 13.41 -1.90 20.21
CA TYR A 47 13.78 -1.21 18.97
C TYR A 47 14.12 -2.24 17.89
N LYS A 48 13.59 -2.07 16.70
CA LYS A 48 13.71 -3.01 15.57
C LYS A 48 13.26 -4.42 15.95
N PHE A 49 12.13 -4.51 16.65
CA PHE A 49 11.60 -5.79 17.13
C PHE A 49 11.43 -6.83 16.00
N TRP A 50 11.07 -6.41 14.80
CA TRP A 50 10.86 -7.33 13.68
C TRP A 50 12.15 -8.05 13.24
N SER A 51 13.31 -7.60 13.65
CA SER A 51 14.58 -8.26 13.36
C SER A 51 15.03 -9.17 14.50
N LYS A 52 14.27 -9.22 15.60
CA LYS A 52 14.61 -9.97 16.81
C LYS A 52 13.66 -11.15 17.02
N LYS A 53 14.18 -12.22 17.58
CA LYS A 53 13.36 -13.38 17.95
C LYS A 53 12.40 -13.02 19.10
N PRO A 54 11.17 -13.54 19.09
CA PRO A 54 10.57 -14.45 18.10
C PRO A 54 9.89 -13.72 16.93
N TRP A 55 9.86 -12.40 16.90
CA TRP A 55 9.10 -11.61 15.96
C TRP A 55 9.65 -11.64 14.53
N ASP A 56 10.93 -11.93 14.36
CA ASP A 56 11.57 -12.00 13.04
C ASP A 56 10.91 -13.04 12.12
N TRP A 57 10.44 -14.14 12.66
CA TRP A 57 9.70 -15.16 11.92
C TRP A 57 8.42 -14.60 11.32
N THR A 58 7.62 -13.94 12.14
CA THR A 58 6.38 -13.32 11.71
C THR A 58 6.66 -12.24 10.63
N PHE A 59 7.67 -11.43 10.87
CA PHE A 59 8.06 -10.39 9.92
C PHE A 59 8.41 -11.00 8.56
N LYS A 60 9.26 -12.01 8.53
CA LYS A 60 9.66 -12.68 7.28
C LYS A 60 8.47 -13.27 6.54
N ARG A 61 7.58 -13.94 7.25
CA ARG A 61 6.39 -14.55 6.64
C ARG A 61 5.47 -13.49 6.04
N GLN A 62 5.26 -12.41 6.75
CA GLN A 62 4.42 -11.33 6.25
C GLN A 62 5.09 -10.58 5.11
N LEU A 63 6.41 -10.45 5.14
CA LEU A 63 7.18 -9.85 4.05
C LEU A 63 7.02 -10.64 2.75
N ILE A 64 7.14 -11.94 2.83
CA ILE A 64 6.93 -12.84 1.67
C ILE A 64 5.50 -12.71 1.15
N ALA A 65 4.51 -12.72 2.05
CA ALA A 65 3.11 -12.59 1.68
C ALA A 65 2.82 -11.23 1.03
N ALA A 66 3.38 -10.15 1.57
CA ALA A 66 3.22 -8.81 1.01
C ALA A 66 3.82 -8.71 -0.40
N ASN A 67 5.00 -9.27 -0.61
CA ASN A 67 5.62 -9.31 -1.93
C ASN A 67 4.79 -10.10 -2.93
N LYS A 68 4.19 -11.21 -2.50
CA LYS A 68 3.26 -11.99 -3.33
C LYS A 68 2.05 -11.17 -3.74
N MET A 69 1.47 -10.43 -2.80
CA MET A 69 0.32 -9.56 -3.09
C MET A 69 0.66 -8.54 -4.17
N LEU A 70 1.83 -7.94 -4.10
CA LEU A 70 2.26 -6.92 -5.05
C LEU A 70 2.67 -7.49 -6.42
N LYS A 71 3.30 -8.66 -6.44
CA LYS A 71 3.80 -9.27 -7.68
C LYS A 71 2.79 -10.21 -8.34
N ASP A 72 2.27 -11.17 -7.59
CA ASP A 72 1.41 -12.21 -8.15
C ASP A 72 -0.03 -11.75 -8.34
N HIS A 73 -0.55 -11.00 -7.38
CA HIS A 73 -1.90 -10.44 -7.46
C HIS A 73 -1.96 -9.06 -8.10
N ASN A 74 -0.82 -8.46 -8.38
CA ASN A 74 -0.71 -7.12 -8.99
C ASN A 74 -1.48 -6.04 -8.24
N PHE A 75 -1.59 -6.15 -6.93
CA PHE A 75 -2.22 -5.12 -6.12
C PHE A 75 -1.36 -3.86 -6.09
N LEU A 76 -2.03 -2.71 -6.10
CA LEU A 76 -1.35 -1.43 -5.93
C LEU A 76 -0.83 -1.32 -4.49
N GLU A 77 0.35 -0.75 -4.33
CA GLU A 77 0.94 -0.53 -3.00
C GLU A 77 -0.02 0.24 -2.10
N GLU A 78 -0.63 1.29 -2.64
CA GLU A 78 -1.58 2.12 -1.90
C GLU A 78 -2.80 1.33 -1.45
N ALA A 79 -3.31 0.41 -2.29
CA ALA A 79 -4.44 -0.45 -1.93
C ALA A 79 -4.08 -1.37 -0.78
N LEU A 80 -2.90 -1.98 -0.83
CA LEU A 80 -2.42 -2.86 0.22
C LEU A 80 -2.28 -2.11 1.55
N VAL A 81 -1.65 -0.94 1.52
CA VAL A 81 -1.46 -0.13 2.72
C VAL A 81 -2.79 0.32 3.32
N LYS A 82 -3.70 0.83 2.50
CA LYS A 82 -5.02 1.28 2.96
C LYS A 82 -5.83 0.13 3.57
N ALA A 83 -5.79 -1.03 2.93
CA ALA A 83 -6.49 -2.21 3.45
C ALA A 83 -5.98 -2.63 4.82
N VAL A 84 -4.66 -2.72 4.96
CA VAL A 84 -4.02 -3.14 6.21
C VAL A 84 -4.31 -2.16 7.36
N LEU A 85 -4.41 -0.87 7.06
CA LEU A 85 -4.70 0.16 8.05
C LEU A 85 -6.19 0.38 8.29
N SER A 86 -7.06 -0.30 7.54
CA SER A 86 -8.51 -0.15 7.68
C SER A 86 -9.06 -0.88 8.90
N ASN A 87 -10.26 -0.46 9.35
CA ASN A 87 -10.97 -1.14 10.43
C ASN A 87 -11.37 -2.57 10.04
N GLU A 88 -11.59 -2.82 8.76
CA GLU A 88 -11.94 -4.14 8.26
C GLU A 88 -10.82 -5.16 8.48
N PHE A 89 -9.57 -4.69 8.55
CA PHE A 89 -8.40 -5.51 8.78
C PHE A 89 -8.08 -5.72 10.28
N LYS A 90 -8.86 -5.12 11.15
CA LYS A 90 -8.59 -5.13 12.61
C LYS A 90 -8.41 -6.53 13.18
N ARG A 91 -9.22 -7.49 12.74
CA ARG A 91 -9.18 -8.87 13.22
C ARG A 91 -8.40 -9.82 12.31
N ILE A 92 -7.72 -9.28 11.30
CA ILE A 92 -6.91 -10.07 10.39
C ILE A 92 -5.45 -9.92 10.80
N PHE A 93 -4.83 -11.03 11.20
CA PHE A 93 -3.47 -11.04 11.75
C PHE A 93 -2.44 -11.60 10.77
N SER A 94 -2.85 -11.99 9.58
CA SER A 94 -1.95 -12.51 8.56
C SER A 94 -2.43 -12.12 7.17
N LEU A 95 -1.50 -11.74 6.30
CA LEU A 95 -1.80 -11.47 4.91
C LEU A 95 -2.22 -12.74 4.14
N ASN A 96 -1.89 -13.91 4.69
CA ASN A 96 -2.30 -15.18 4.11
C ASN A 96 -3.75 -15.57 4.46
N HIS A 97 -4.39 -14.83 5.33
CA HIS A 97 -5.78 -15.08 5.70
C HIS A 97 -6.70 -14.83 4.49
N PRO A 98 -7.68 -15.71 4.25
CA PRO A 98 -8.60 -15.54 3.11
C PRO A 98 -9.30 -14.18 3.07
N ASN A 99 -9.68 -13.65 4.22
CA ASN A 99 -10.35 -12.35 4.29
C ASN A 99 -9.41 -11.19 3.98
N ALA A 100 -8.09 -11.38 4.15
CA ALA A 100 -7.11 -10.34 3.83
C ALA A 100 -7.19 -9.97 2.35
N ILE A 101 -7.19 -10.97 1.47
CA ILE A 101 -7.29 -10.76 0.03
C ILE A 101 -8.58 -10.03 -0.34
N ARG A 102 -9.70 -10.40 0.27
CA ARG A 102 -10.99 -9.76 0.00
C ARG A 102 -10.98 -8.28 0.33
N VAL A 103 -10.41 -7.91 1.47
CA VAL A 103 -10.32 -6.52 1.88
C VAL A 103 -9.39 -5.74 0.94
N ILE A 104 -8.24 -6.32 0.59
CA ILE A 104 -7.29 -5.68 -0.32
C ILE A 104 -7.93 -5.49 -1.71
N GLU A 105 -8.63 -6.49 -2.22
CA GLU A 105 -9.35 -6.39 -3.50
C GLU A 105 -10.38 -5.26 -3.49
N LYS A 106 -11.10 -5.10 -2.39
CA LYS A 106 -12.07 -4.01 -2.24
C LYS A 106 -11.41 -2.66 -2.39
N TYR A 107 -10.28 -2.42 -1.71
CA TYR A 107 -9.55 -1.17 -1.80
C TYR A 107 -8.89 -0.98 -3.16
N GLN A 108 -8.45 -2.07 -3.78
CA GLN A 108 -7.93 -2.04 -5.15
C GLN A 108 -8.99 -1.53 -6.13
N LEU A 109 -10.19 -2.08 -6.06
CA LEU A 109 -11.30 -1.65 -6.91
C LEU A 109 -11.66 -0.19 -6.70
N LEU A 110 -11.68 0.25 -5.45
CA LEU A 110 -11.97 1.65 -5.13
C LEU A 110 -10.92 2.59 -5.70
N LEU A 111 -9.64 2.24 -5.57
CA LEU A 111 -8.55 3.06 -6.10
C LEU A 111 -8.55 3.10 -7.62
N VAL A 112 -8.75 1.97 -8.26
CA VAL A 112 -8.84 1.90 -9.73
C VAL A 112 -10.00 2.74 -10.24
N SER A 113 -11.16 2.67 -9.59
CA SER A 113 -12.31 3.51 -9.91
C SER A 113 -12.00 4.99 -9.78
N GLN A 114 -11.31 5.39 -8.71
CA GLN A 114 -10.91 6.78 -8.51
C GLN A 114 -9.94 7.27 -9.57
N LEU A 115 -8.95 6.44 -9.93
CA LEU A 115 -8.00 6.76 -10.98
C LEU A 115 -8.70 6.91 -12.34
N ASN A 116 -9.62 6.02 -12.66
CA ASN A 116 -10.39 6.09 -13.89
C ASN A 116 -11.24 7.36 -13.96
N ARG A 117 -11.88 7.74 -12.84
CA ARG A 117 -12.65 8.99 -12.75
C ARG A 117 -11.77 10.21 -12.99
N LYS A 118 -10.59 10.24 -12.41
CA LYS A 118 -9.64 11.34 -12.59
C LYS A 118 -9.21 11.45 -14.06
N GLN A 119 -8.92 10.34 -14.70
CA GLN A 119 -8.56 10.30 -16.10
C GLN A 119 -9.71 10.80 -16.99
N GLU A 120 -10.93 10.38 -16.74
CA GLU A 120 -12.10 10.85 -17.46
C GLU A 120 -12.28 12.35 -17.34
N ILE A 121 -12.12 12.91 -16.16
CA ILE A 121 -12.23 14.35 -15.90
C ILE A 121 -11.15 15.10 -16.66
N GLU A 122 -9.92 14.62 -16.64
CA GLU A 122 -8.81 15.24 -17.37
C GLU A 122 -9.04 15.23 -18.88
N VAL A 123 -9.47 14.11 -19.43
CA VAL A 123 -9.82 13.99 -20.85
C VAL A 123 -10.92 14.97 -21.23
N LYS A 124 -11.97 15.10 -20.43
CA LYS A 124 -13.04 16.06 -20.67
C LYS A 124 -12.54 17.50 -20.60
N LYS A 125 -11.66 17.83 -19.67
CA LYS A 125 -11.07 19.16 -19.57
C LYS A 125 -10.22 19.49 -20.78
N GLU A 126 -9.41 18.56 -21.24
CA GLU A 126 -8.59 18.74 -22.44
C GLU A 126 -9.44 18.92 -23.68
N ALA A 127 -10.49 18.13 -23.84
CA ALA A 127 -11.41 18.27 -24.96
C ALA A 127 -12.06 19.66 -24.98
N LYS A 128 -12.52 20.17 -23.85
CA LYS A 128 -13.09 21.52 -23.74
C LYS A 128 -12.06 22.58 -24.05
N HIS A 129 -10.84 22.41 -23.59
CA HIS A 129 -9.76 23.36 -23.85
C HIS A 129 -9.41 23.42 -25.33
N GLN A 130 -9.32 22.28 -26.01
CA GLN A 130 -9.07 22.19 -27.44
C GLN A 130 -10.17 22.84 -28.25
N LYS A 131 -11.43 22.64 -27.92
CA LYS A 131 -12.57 23.29 -28.55
C LYS A 131 -12.49 24.81 -28.48
N LYS A 132 -12.11 25.33 -27.30
CA LYS A 132 -11.90 26.78 -27.11
C LYS A 132 -10.75 27.29 -27.96
N LYS A 133 -9.64 26.56 -28.04
CA LYS A 133 -8.43 26.97 -28.73
C LYS A 133 -8.60 27.00 -30.24
N PHE A 134 -9.29 26.03 -30.82
CA PHE A 134 -9.45 25.89 -32.26
C PHE A 134 -10.77 26.49 -32.77
N GLY A 135 -11.63 26.95 -31.89
CA GLY A 135 -12.89 27.59 -32.24
C GLY A 135 -13.80 26.71 -33.08
N LYS A 136 -14.48 27.34 -34.06
CA LYS A 136 -15.47 26.67 -34.87
C LYS A 136 -14.93 25.56 -35.77
N LYS A 137 -13.64 25.52 -36.00
CA LYS A 137 -13.03 24.48 -36.84
C LYS A 137 -13.20 23.09 -36.27
N ASN A 138 -13.35 22.99 -34.97
CA ASN A 138 -13.54 21.70 -34.29
C ASN A 138 -14.88 21.04 -34.56
N ILE A 139 -15.83 21.77 -35.06
CA ILE A 139 -17.13 21.23 -35.38
C ILE A 139 -17.02 20.15 -36.46
N LEU A 140 -16.04 20.29 -37.33
CA LEU A 140 -15.81 19.36 -38.43
C LEU A 140 -15.11 18.09 -38.02
N SER A 141 -14.47 18.08 -36.87
CA SER A 141 -13.70 16.92 -36.38
C SER A 141 -14.48 15.98 -35.46
N THR A 142 -15.72 16.20 -35.32
CA THR A 142 -16.58 15.35 -34.52
C THR A 142 -16.90 14.05 -35.20
#